data_e6b833850d97814ee22f6b0027b0bf3c
#
_entry.id   e6b833850d97814ee22f6b0027b0bf3c
#
_cell.length_a   1.000
_cell.length_b   1.000
_cell.length_c   1.000
_cell.angle_alpha   90.00
_cell.angle_beta   90.00
_cell.angle_gamma   90.00
#
_symmetry.space_group_name_H-M   'P 1'
#
loop_
_entity.id
_entity.type
_entity.pdbx_description
1 polymer ?
#
loop_
_entity_poly.entity_id
_entity_poly.type
_entity_poly.pdbx_seq_one_letter_code
_entity_poly.pdbx_strand_id
1 'polypeptide(L)' 'MDQETRWLTRYNEVKEFIETNKRNPSKHRIEEHLMLNFIKHNRKLLNKGEMKSERVDPFKELLALMEANKRLNQYE' A
#
# COMPACT_ATOMS: atom_id res chain seq x y z
N MET A 1 12.89 16.79 -4.27
CA MET A 1 11.83 15.93 -4.81
C MET A 1 10.47 16.50 -4.47
N ASP A 2 9.54 16.45 -5.40
CA ASP A 2 8.19 16.89 -5.13
C ASP A 2 7.38 15.79 -4.43
N GLN A 3 6.19 16.15 -3.99
CA GLN A 3 5.34 15.22 -3.25
C GLN A 3 4.89 14.04 -4.10
N GLU A 4 4.67 14.24 -5.38
CA GLU A 4 4.24 13.16 -6.27
C GLU A 4 5.34 12.12 -6.46
N THR A 5 6.57 12.58 -6.65
CA THR A 5 7.71 11.66 -6.78
C THR A 5 7.90 10.85 -5.50
N ARG A 6 7.76 11.48 -4.35
CA ARG A 6 7.86 10.79 -3.06
C ARG A 6 6.75 9.76 -2.91
N TRP A 7 5.53 10.12 -3.30
CA TRP A 7 4.40 9.21 -3.21
C TRP A 7 4.61 8.00 -4.12
N LEU A 8 5.02 8.23 -5.36
CA LEU A 8 5.28 7.14 -6.31
C LEU A 8 6.41 6.23 -5.85
N THR A 9 7.47 6.82 -5.30
CA THR A 9 8.60 6.04 -4.78
C THR A 9 8.12 5.10 -3.66
N ARG A 10 7.36 5.64 -2.72
CA ARG A 10 6.83 4.85 -1.61
C ARG A 10 5.84 3.80 -2.10
N TYR A 11 4.98 4.17 -3.03
CA TYR A 11 4.02 3.25 -3.63
C TYR A 11 4.73 2.07 -4.30
N ASN A 12 5.75 2.37 -5.09
CA ASN A 12 6.51 1.32 -5.77
C ASN A 12 7.23 0.41 -4.80
N GLU A 13 7.78 0.96 -3.71
CA GLU A 13 8.42 0.15 -2.66
C GLU A 13 7.44 -0.84 -2.03
N VAL A 14 6.25 -0.36 -1.70
CA VAL A 14 5.22 -1.19 -1.09
C VAL A 14 4.75 -2.26 -2.06
N LYS A 15 4.48 -1.88 -3.30
CA LYS A 15 4.02 -2.82 -4.32
C LYS A 15 5.05 -3.90 -4.58
N GLU A 16 6.30 -3.50 -4.74
CA GLU A 16 7.40 -4.44 -4.97
C GLU A 16 7.57 -5.39 -3.79
N PHE A 17 7.48 -4.88 -2.58
CA PHE A 17 7.54 -5.71 -1.38
C PHE A 17 6.47 -6.79 -1.40
N ILE A 18 5.23 -6.41 -1.69
CA ILE A 18 4.11 -7.34 -1.70
C ILE A 18 4.28 -8.39 -2.79
N GLU A 19 4.69 -7.97 -3.98
CA GLU A 19 4.90 -8.89 -5.10
C GLU A 19 6.05 -9.85 -4.86
N THR A 20 7.13 -9.37 -4.26
CA THR A 20 8.32 -10.18 -4.01
C THR A 20 8.10 -11.17 -2.86
N ASN A 21 7.53 -10.71 -1.78
CA ASN A 21 7.34 -11.53 -0.57
C ASN A 21 6.02 -12.29 -0.55
N LYS A 22 5.11 -11.92 -1.41
CA LYS A 22 3.77 -12.53 -1.52
C LYS A 22 3.01 -12.52 -0.20
N ARG A 23 3.21 -11.44 0.57
CA ARG A 23 2.51 -11.20 1.81
C ARG A 23 2.41 -9.70 2.06
N ASN A 24 1.46 -9.31 2.90
CA ASN A 24 1.28 -7.92 3.25
C ASN A 24 2.32 -7.48 4.28
N PRO A 25 2.66 -6.17 4.32
CA PRO A 25 3.55 -5.66 5.35
C PRO A 25 3.02 -5.93 6.75
N SER A 26 3.94 -6.21 7.68
CA SER A 26 3.60 -6.52 9.06
C SER A 26 3.88 -5.33 9.97
N LYS A 27 3.05 -5.15 10.99
CA LYS A 27 3.26 -4.11 11.99
C LYS A 27 4.40 -4.44 12.96
N HIS A 28 4.86 -5.69 12.94
CA HIS A 28 5.88 -6.18 13.86
C HIS A 28 7.31 -5.82 13.44
N ARG A 29 7.49 -5.39 12.21
CA ARG A 29 8.80 -4.98 11.70
C ARG A 29 8.78 -3.50 11.39
N ILE A 30 9.83 -2.78 11.82
CA ILE A 30 9.92 -1.32 11.66
C ILE A 30 9.76 -0.90 10.20
N GLU A 31 10.49 -1.56 9.30
CA GLU A 31 10.46 -1.23 7.88
C GLU A 31 9.08 -1.44 7.28
N GLU A 32 8.44 -2.53 7.65
CA GLU A 32 7.11 -2.87 7.16
C GLU A 32 6.05 -2.00 7.81
N HIS A 33 6.29 -1.56 9.05
CA HIS A 33 5.38 -0.65 9.74
C HIS A 33 5.26 0.69 9.02
N LEU A 34 6.36 1.19 8.46
CA LEU A 34 6.34 2.42 7.67
C LEU A 34 5.48 2.24 6.41
N MET A 35 5.56 1.08 5.79
CA MET A 35 4.72 0.75 4.63
C MET A 35 3.25 0.72 5.02
N LEU A 36 2.92 0.12 6.16
CA LEU A 36 1.56 0.10 6.67
C LEU A 36 1.03 1.49 6.97
N ASN A 37 1.86 2.36 7.53
CA ASN A 37 1.47 3.74 7.79
C ASN A 37 1.14 4.48 6.51
N PHE A 38 1.93 4.28 5.47
CA PHE A 38 1.66 4.84 4.15
C PHE A 38 0.30 4.36 3.64
N ILE A 39 0.04 3.07 3.73
CA ILE A 39 -1.22 2.47 3.26
C ILE A 39 -2.41 3.01 4.05
N LYS A 40 -2.31 3.04 5.37
CA LYS A 40 -3.37 3.54 6.24
C LYS A 40 -3.69 5.00 5.96
N HIS A 41 -2.66 5.82 5.82
CA HIS A 41 -2.83 7.24 5.54
C HIS A 41 -3.56 7.46 4.20
N ASN A 42 -3.12 6.78 3.16
CA ASN A 42 -3.72 6.92 1.83
C ASN A 42 -5.13 6.34 1.78
N ARG A 43 -5.37 5.25 2.47
CA ARG A 43 -6.70 4.64 2.56
C ARG A 43 -7.68 5.61 3.20
N LYS A 44 -7.24 6.32 4.23
CA LYS A 44 -8.04 7.33 4.90
C LYS A 44 -8.38 8.46 3.95
N LEU A 45 -7.40 8.93 3.19
CA LEU A 45 -7.62 9.97 2.18
C LEU A 45 -8.59 9.51 1.11
N LEU A 46 -8.48 8.28 0.66
CA LEU A 46 -9.37 7.72 -0.33
C LEU A 46 -10.81 7.67 0.18
N ASN A 47 -11.00 7.22 1.40
CA ASN A 47 -12.33 7.12 2.01
C ASN A 47 -12.97 8.48 2.22
N LYS A 48 -12.16 9.51 2.46
CA LYS A 48 -12.65 10.89 2.61
C LYS A 48 -12.89 11.59 1.28
N GLY A 49 -12.44 10.99 0.18
CA GLY A 49 -12.52 11.62 -1.12
C GLY A 49 -11.49 12.72 -1.31
N GLU A 50 -10.43 12.75 -0.51
CA GLU A 50 -9.38 13.76 -0.58
C GLU A 50 -8.16 13.32 -1.37
N MET A 51 -8.13 12.09 -1.82
CA MET A 51 -7.02 11.58 -2.62
C MET A 51 -7.03 12.16 -4.03
N LYS A 52 -5.85 12.50 -4.55
CA LYS A 52 -5.73 12.96 -5.92
C LYS A 52 -6.19 11.88 -6.90
N SER A 53 -6.95 12.28 -7.92
CA SER A 53 -7.49 11.32 -8.88
C SER A 53 -6.42 10.46 -9.54
N GLU A 54 -5.24 11.02 -9.76
CA GLU A 54 -4.11 10.32 -10.35
C GLU A 54 -3.60 9.17 -9.50
N ARG A 55 -3.85 9.24 -8.20
CA ARG A 55 -3.39 8.23 -7.24
C ARG A 55 -4.45 7.19 -6.90
N VAL A 56 -5.71 7.51 -7.21
CA VAL A 56 -6.84 6.64 -6.84
C VAL A 56 -6.73 5.28 -7.50
N ASP A 57 -6.59 5.24 -8.82
CA ASP A 57 -6.54 3.98 -9.55
C ASP A 57 -5.35 3.10 -9.14
N PRO A 58 -4.11 3.62 -9.13
CA PRO A 58 -2.98 2.82 -8.68
C PRO A 58 -3.15 2.32 -7.25
N PHE A 59 -3.66 3.16 -6.37
CA PHE A 59 -3.83 2.78 -4.97
C PHE A 59 -4.90 1.71 -4.80
N LYS A 60 -5.97 1.77 -5.58
CA LYS A 60 -7.00 0.72 -5.56
C LYS A 60 -6.43 -0.61 -6.03
N GLU A 61 -5.56 -0.59 -7.03
CA GLU A 61 -4.87 -1.80 -7.47
C GLU A 61 -4.01 -2.40 -6.37
N LEU A 62 -3.31 -1.54 -5.63
CA LEU A 62 -2.51 -1.99 -4.50
C LEU A 62 -3.38 -2.63 -3.42
N LEU A 63 -4.50 -2.02 -3.11
CA LEU A 63 -5.44 -2.58 -2.12
C LEU A 63 -5.99 -3.92 -2.57
N ALA A 64 -6.28 -4.07 -3.86
CA ALA A 64 -6.76 -5.34 -4.40
C ALA A 64 -5.69 -6.43 -4.27
N LEU A 65 -4.44 -6.08 -4.54
CA LEU A 65 -3.32 -7.00 -4.38
C LEU A 65 -3.17 -7.45 -2.92
N MET A 66 -3.28 -6.52 -2.00
CA MET A 66 -3.22 -6.81 -0.57
C MET A 66 -4.37 -7.71 -0.13
N GLU A 67 -5.56 -7.47 -0.65
CA GLU A 67 -6.72 -8.27 -0.33
C GLU A 67 -6.55 -9.71 -0.83
N ALA A 68 -6.00 -9.87 -2.01
CA ALA A 68 -5.71 -11.19 -2.57
C ALA A 68 -4.70 -11.95 -1.68
N ASN A 69 -3.65 -11.28 -1.23
CA ASN A 69 -2.66 -11.88 -0.34
C ASN A 69 -3.28 -12.28 1.00
N LYS A 70 -4.16 -11.44 1.52
CA LYS A 70 -4.84 -11.69 2.78
C LYS A 70 -5.70 -12.96 2.69
N ARG A 71 -6.38 -13.15 1.57
CA ARG A 71 -7.19 -14.34 1.34
C ARG A 71 -6.35 -15.60 1.28
N LEU A 72 -5.20 -15.53 0.61
CA LEU A 72 -4.29 -16.66 0.52
C LEU A 72 -3.76 -17.06 1.88
N ASN A 73 -3.40 -16.07 2.70
CA ASN A 73 -2.84 -16.33 4.02
C ASN A 73 -3.86 -16.81 5.04
N GLN A 74 -5.12 -16.63 4.76
CA GLN A 74 -6.20 -17.01 5.66
C GLN A 74 -6.28 -18.52 5.89
N TYR A 75 -5.76 -19.29 4.95
CA TYR A 75 -5.82 -20.75 5.00
C TYR A 75 -4.53 -21.42 5.46
N GLU A 76 -3.56 -20.61 5.87
CA GLU A 76 -2.32 -21.14 6.43
C GLU A 76 -2.41 -21.25 7.99
#